data_9aa4265b13c0e119bd0ca1d23699e4ec
#
_entry.id   9aa4265b13c0e119bd0ca1d23699e4ec
#
_cell.length_a   1.000
_cell.length_b   1.000
_cell.length_c   1.000
_cell.angle_alpha   90.00
_cell.angle_beta   90.00
_cell.angle_gamma   90.00
#
_symmetry.space_group_name_H-M   'P 1'
#
loop_
_entity.id
_entity.type
_entity.pdbx_description
1 polymer ?
#
loop_
_entity_poly.entity_id
_entity_poly.type
_entity_poly.pdbx_seq_one_letter_code
_entity_poly.pdbx_strand_id
1 'polypeptide(L)'
;MLFSVVVLAFAAVSRGLGRVWLTAPITFMVAGAIGSVIIGRPTLEATLQFRSVAELALALVLFHDAARVRPRQIAGDLGLLVRVLLIAVPLAVAVGFVLARWVFPEAPVMAALLLATVLAPTDAGLGSAMMINQAVPVRIRRLLNLESGLNDGLVTPVVLFAIAGAAGTLRLSLGATLGLALLELAGGVVVGAVVGAFGGYLLGWSRQKDLSSPHTRALGVLGLPILAFFLAATVGAEPFISVFVAGLGFAGSAAWAD
;
A
#
# COMPACT_ATOMS: atom_id res chain seq x y z
N MET A 1 21.64 5.95 9.98
CA MET A 1 21.89 7.09 10.87
C MET A 1 21.11 8.36 10.45
N LEU A 2 21.26 8.91 9.25
CA LEU A 2 20.54 10.12 8.81
C LEU A 2 19.01 9.99 8.97
N PHE A 3 18.42 8.88 8.53
CA PHE A 3 16.97 8.63 8.64
C PHE A 3 16.47 8.78 10.09
N SER A 4 17.13 8.15 11.04
CA SER A 4 16.74 8.22 12.47
C SER A 4 16.84 9.64 13.04
N VAL A 5 17.86 10.39 12.62
CA VAL A 5 18.03 11.79 13.04
C VAL A 5 16.88 12.65 12.48
N VAL A 6 16.53 12.47 11.20
CA VAL A 6 15.45 13.22 10.58
C VAL A 6 14.10 12.88 11.22
N VAL A 7 13.84 11.60 11.51
CA VAL A 7 12.60 11.16 12.20
C VAL A 7 12.51 11.79 13.59
N LEU A 8 13.57 11.76 14.38
CA LEU A 8 13.60 12.35 15.71
C LEU A 8 13.43 13.87 15.67
N ALA A 9 14.12 14.54 14.75
CA ALA A 9 13.98 16.00 14.55
C ALA A 9 12.55 16.35 14.13
N PHE A 10 11.99 15.63 13.19
CA PHE A 10 10.58 15.85 12.78
C PHE A 10 9.61 15.61 13.94
N ALA A 11 9.78 14.54 14.70
CA ALA A 11 8.93 14.24 15.85
C ALA A 11 8.93 15.38 16.89
N ALA A 12 10.10 15.96 17.13
CA ALA A 12 10.25 17.07 18.09
C ALA A 12 9.55 18.37 17.66
N VAL A 13 9.48 18.65 16.34
CA VAL A 13 8.95 19.93 15.82
C VAL A 13 7.67 19.78 14.99
N SER A 14 7.11 18.59 14.88
CA SER A 14 5.97 18.24 13.99
C SER A 14 4.74 19.15 14.16
N ARG A 15 4.41 19.56 15.39
CA ARG A 15 3.30 20.49 15.65
C ARG A 15 3.55 21.88 15.05
N GLY A 16 4.80 22.36 15.07
CA GLY A 16 5.20 23.64 14.47
C GLY A 16 5.16 23.59 12.94
N LEU A 17 5.71 22.51 12.37
CA LEU A 17 5.74 22.28 10.93
C LEU A 17 4.34 22.11 10.34
N GLY A 18 3.41 21.48 11.05
CA GLY A 18 2.01 21.36 10.62
C GLY A 18 1.29 22.72 10.46
N ARG A 19 1.71 23.75 11.19
CA ARG A 19 1.15 25.10 11.04
C ARG A 19 1.56 25.80 9.74
N VAL A 20 2.66 25.39 9.13
CA VAL A 20 3.19 25.92 7.86
C VAL A 20 3.04 24.93 6.71
N TRP A 21 2.09 24.00 6.81
CA TRP A 21 1.75 23.00 5.78
C TRP A 21 2.87 22.02 5.44
N LEU A 22 3.95 21.96 6.22
CA LEU A 22 5.03 21.01 6.07
C LEU A 22 4.63 19.66 6.71
N THR A 23 4.05 18.79 5.89
CA THR A 23 3.67 17.44 6.30
C THR A 23 4.89 16.53 6.39
N ALA A 24 4.76 15.39 7.06
CA ALA A 24 5.84 14.39 7.20
C ALA A 24 6.41 13.96 5.83
N PRO A 25 5.61 13.59 4.82
CA PRO A 25 6.12 13.21 3.50
C PRO A 25 6.98 14.31 2.85
N ILE A 26 6.51 15.57 2.89
CA ILE A 26 7.25 16.71 2.33
C ILE A 26 8.59 16.88 3.05
N THR A 27 8.57 16.84 4.39
CA THR A 27 9.78 17.02 5.20
C THR A 27 10.79 15.90 4.92
N PHE A 28 10.36 14.65 4.86
CA PHE A 28 11.26 13.52 4.59
C PHE A 28 11.79 13.53 3.15
N MET A 29 11.00 13.91 2.15
CA MET A 29 11.47 14.10 0.78
C MET A 29 12.55 15.18 0.69
N VAL A 30 12.31 16.34 1.28
CA VAL A 30 13.28 17.46 1.26
C VAL A 30 14.55 17.06 2.00
N ALA A 31 14.42 16.43 3.18
CA ALA A 31 15.59 15.96 3.94
C ALA A 31 16.38 14.88 3.18
N GLY A 32 15.69 13.98 2.48
CA GLY A 32 16.32 12.97 1.62
C GLY A 32 17.05 13.58 0.43
N ALA A 33 16.43 14.56 -0.23
CA ALA A 33 17.05 15.29 -1.34
C ALA A 33 18.32 16.04 -0.89
N ILE A 34 18.25 16.78 0.22
CA ILE A 34 19.41 17.47 0.81
C ILE A 34 20.48 16.45 1.20
N GLY A 35 20.09 15.37 1.89
CA GLY A 35 20.97 14.30 2.30
C GLY A 35 21.73 13.66 1.12
N SER A 36 21.07 13.46 -0.02
CA SER A 36 21.69 12.90 -1.21
C SER A 36 22.75 13.80 -1.84
N VAL A 37 22.59 15.12 -1.69
CA VAL A 37 23.58 16.10 -2.16
C VAL A 37 24.80 16.13 -1.23
N ILE A 38 24.59 16.03 0.09
CA ILE A 38 25.67 16.15 1.09
C ILE A 38 26.45 14.85 1.25
N ILE A 39 25.74 13.71 1.31
CA ILE A 39 26.34 12.40 1.64
C ILE A 39 26.65 11.58 0.37
N GLY A 40 26.06 11.97 -0.74
CA GLY A 40 26.13 11.22 -2.00
C GLY A 40 24.96 10.25 -2.17
N ARG A 41 24.89 9.61 -3.33
CA ARG A 41 23.85 8.63 -3.64
C ARG A 41 24.07 7.33 -2.86
N PRO A 42 23.01 6.71 -2.35
CA PRO A 42 23.14 5.42 -1.66
C PRO A 42 23.65 4.35 -2.63
N THR A 43 24.40 3.38 -2.11
CA THR A 43 24.79 2.19 -2.87
C THR A 43 23.56 1.35 -3.21
N LEU A 44 23.67 0.51 -4.27
CA LEU A 44 22.60 -0.42 -4.62
C LEU A 44 22.21 -1.33 -3.45
N GLU A 45 23.20 -1.83 -2.73
CA GLU A 45 23.00 -2.68 -1.56
C GLU A 45 22.19 -1.96 -0.45
N ALA A 46 22.58 -0.74 -0.11
CA ALA A 46 21.85 0.08 0.86
C ALA A 46 20.41 0.36 0.39
N THR A 47 20.21 0.59 -0.90
CA THR A 47 18.87 0.80 -1.48
C THR A 47 18.00 -0.45 -1.36
N LEU A 48 18.54 -1.64 -1.64
CA LEU A 48 17.81 -2.90 -1.53
C LEU A 48 17.45 -3.23 -0.06
N GLN A 49 18.36 -3.02 0.87
CA GLN A 49 18.09 -3.21 2.31
C GLN A 49 16.99 -2.25 2.79
N PHE A 50 17.07 -0.98 2.38
CA PHE A 50 16.05 0.01 2.76
C PHE A 50 14.69 -0.30 2.15
N ARG A 51 14.66 -0.81 0.92
CA ARG A 51 13.43 -1.27 0.25
C ARG A 51 12.69 -2.32 1.07
N SER A 52 13.37 -3.36 1.55
CA SER A 52 12.73 -4.41 2.35
C SER A 52 12.13 -3.87 3.65
N VAL A 53 12.81 -2.93 4.32
CA VAL A 53 12.27 -2.27 5.52
C VAL A 53 11.05 -1.43 5.17
N ALA A 54 11.08 -0.70 4.05
CA ALA A 54 9.95 0.12 3.60
C ALA A 54 8.74 -0.74 3.21
N GLU A 55 8.96 -1.87 2.52
CA GLU A 55 7.90 -2.82 2.17
C GLU A 55 7.22 -3.41 3.41
N LEU A 56 7.97 -3.79 4.44
CA LEU A 56 7.41 -4.27 5.70
C LEU A 56 6.67 -3.18 6.46
N ALA A 57 7.21 -1.96 6.49
CA ALA A 57 6.53 -0.82 7.11
C ALA A 57 5.18 -0.53 6.42
N LEU A 58 5.17 -0.52 5.07
CA LEU A 58 3.95 -0.35 4.28
C LEU A 58 2.95 -1.49 4.55
N ALA A 59 3.41 -2.74 4.61
CA ALA A 59 2.57 -3.88 4.95
C ALA A 59 1.89 -3.70 6.33
N LEU A 60 2.62 -3.26 7.35
CA LEU A 60 2.07 -3.00 8.67
C LEU A 60 1.01 -1.88 8.65
N VAL A 61 1.25 -0.80 7.90
CA VAL A 61 0.31 0.32 7.74
C VAL A 61 -0.95 -0.14 7.01
N LEU A 62 -0.82 -0.83 5.88
CA LEU A 62 -1.95 -1.34 5.10
C LEU A 62 -2.83 -2.29 5.91
N PHE A 63 -2.23 -3.22 6.66
CA PHE A 63 -2.97 -4.11 7.55
C PHE A 63 -3.72 -3.33 8.63
N HIS A 64 -3.04 -2.39 9.29
CA HIS A 64 -3.62 -1.57 10.35
C HIS A 64 -4.82 -0.77 9.85
N ASP A 65 -4.70 -0.13 8.69
CA ASP A 65 -5.77 0.67 8.10
C ASP A 65 -6.96 -0.20 7.67
N ALA A 66 -6.68 -1.36 7.07
CA ALA A 66 -7.71 -2.33 6.69
C ALA A 66 -8.42 -2.92 7.92
N ALA A 67 -7.68 -3.23 8.99
CA ALA A 67 -8.22 -3.79 10.23
C ALA A 67 -9.18 -2.85 10.99
N ARG A 68 -9.13 -1.56 10.70
CA ARG A 68 -10.09 -0.56 11.27
C ARG A 68 -11.41 -0.49 10.51
N VAL A 69 -11.48 -1.06 9.33
CA VAL A 69 -12.68 -1.00 8.48
C VAL A 69 -13.62 -2.16 8.82
N ARG A 70 -14.87 -1.85 9.14
CA ARG A 70 -15.90 -2.88 9.40
C ARG A 70 -16.38 -3.49 8.06
N PRO A 71 -16.22 -4.81 7.82
CA PRO A 71 -16.57 -5.44 6.53
C PRO A 71 -18.02 -5.21 6.08
N ARG A 72 -18.96 -5.19 7.03
CA ARG A 72 -20.39 -4.91 6.75
C ARG A 72 -20.63 -3.53 6.15
N GLN A 73 -19.77 -2.57 6.44
CA GLN A 73 -19.88 -1.21 5.90
C GLN A 73 -19.29 -1.09 4.50
N ILE A 74 -18.35 -1.97 4.12
CA ILE A 74 -17.79 -2.04 2.77
C ILE A 74 -18.82 -2.55 1.78
N ALA A 75 -19.63 -3.53 2.17
CA ALA A 75 -20.62 -4.14 1.28
C ALA A 75 -21.55 -3.10 0.63
N GLY A 76 -21.92 -2.04 1.36
CA GLY A 76 -22.74 -0.94 0.82
C GLY A 76 -21.99 -0.01 -0.14
N ASP A 77 -20.65 0.04 -0.08
CA ASP A 77 -19.82 0.94 -0.87
C ASP A 77 -19.02 0.19 -1.96
N LEU A 78 -19.13 -1.14 -2.02
CA LEU A 78 -18.34 -1.99 -2.91
C LEU A 78 -18.49 -1.59 -4.39
N GLY A 79 -19.71 -1.28 -4.85
CA GLY A 79 -19.94 -0.85 -6.21
C GLY A 79 -19.24 0.47 -6.57
N LEU A 80 -19.12 1.39 -5.61
CA LEU A 80 -18.39 2.65 -5.79
C LEU A 80 -16.88 2.40 -5.79
N LEU A 81 -16.39 1.59 -4.88
CA LEU A 81 -14.97 1.20 -4.79
C LEU A 81 -14.52 0.51 -6.08
N VAL A 82 -15.29 -0.47 -6.58
CA VAL A 82 -14.99 -1.17 -7.84
C VAL A 82 -14.95 -0.21 -9.03
N ARG A 83 -15.88 0.75 -9.10
CA ARG A 83 -15.86 1.77 -10.17
C ARG A 83 -14.63 2.67 -10.07
N VAL A 84 -14.24 3.10 -8.89
CA VAL A 84 -13.04 3.92 -8.71
C VAL A 84 -11.80 3.12 -9.13
N LEU A 85 -11.64 1.90 -8.68
CA LEU A 85 -10.48 1.08 -9.02
C LEU A 85 -10.41 0.68 -10.50
N LEU A 86 -11.54 0.29 -11.09
CA LEU A 86 -11.57 -0.23 -12.48
C LEU A 86 -11.79 0.84 -13.55
N ILE A 87 -12.21 2.04 -13.18
CA ILE A 87 -12.44 3.13 -14.14
C ILE A 87 -11.51 4.30 -13.85
N ALA A 88 -11.49 4.83 -12.61
CA ALA A 88 -10.73 6.05 -12.34
C ALA A 88 -9.22 5.80 -12.39
N VAL A 89 -8.71 4.68 -11.84
CA VAL A 89 -7.28 4.36 -11.86
C VAL A 89 -6.78 4.13 -13.29
N PRO A 90 -7.39 3.26 -14.14
CA PRO A 90 -7.00 3.13 -15.54
C PRO A 90 -7.11 4.43 -16.34
N LEU A 91 -8.14 5.24 -16.07
CA LEU A 91 -8.29 6.54 -16.72
C LEU A 91 -7.17 7.50 -16.32
N ALA A 92 -6.78 7.53 -15.03
CA ALA A 92 -5.66 8.32 -14.54
C ALA A 92 -4.35 7.90 -15.22
N VAL A 93 -4.11 6.58 -15.35
CA VAL A 93 -2.96 6.05 -16.10
C VAL A 93 -3.01 6.48 -17.58
N ALA A 94 -4.17 6.37 -18.24
CA ALA A 94 -4.32 6.76 -19.65
C ALA A 94 -4.08 8.25 -19.86
N VAL A 95 -4.67 9.12 -19.02
CA VAL A 95 -4.44 10.57 -19.09
C VAL A 95 -2.99 10.91 -18.78
N GLY A 96 -2.41 10.30 -17.73
CA GLY A 96 -1.00 10.46 -17.39
C GLY A 96 -0.07 10.04 -18.53
N PHE A 97 -0.39 8.94 -19.22
CA PHE A 97 0.35 8.49 -20.39
C PHE A 97 0.31 9.49 -21.55
N VAL A 98 -0.87 10.02 -21.88
CA VAL A 98 -1.03 11.04 -22.93
C VAL A 98 -0.25 12.30 -22.57
N LEU A 99 -0.35 12.76 -21.32
CA LEU A 99 0.40 13.92 -20.83
C LEU A 99 1.91 13.67 -20.88
N ALA A 100 2.38 12.51 -20.44
CA ALA A 100 3.79 12.14 -20.50
C ALA A 100 4.33 12.13 -21.93
N ARG A 101 3.54 11.62 -22.89
CA ARG A 101 3.89 11.64 -24.32
C ARG A 101 3.91 13.06 -24.92
N TRP A 102 3.06 13.93 -24.42
CA TRP A 102 3.02 15.33 -24.86
C TRP A 102 4.18 16.14 -24.28
N VAL A 103 4.51 15.97 -23.01
CA VAL A 103 5.60 16.71 -22.33
C VAL A 103 6.98 16.17 -22.74
N PHE A 104 7.09 14.86 -22.95
CA PHE A 104 8.33 14.16 -23.31
C PHE A 104 8.17 13.40 -24.61
N PRO A 105 8.05 14.06 -25.79
CA PRO A 105 7.78 13.40 -27.07
C PRO A 105 8.87 12.40 -27.48
N GLU A 106 10.13 12.67 -27.11
CA GLU A 106 11.28 11.81 -27.43
C GLU A 106 11.43 10.61 -26.48
N ALA A 107 10.68 10.57 -25.36
CA ALA A 107 10.79 9.45 -24.43
C ALA A 107 10.24 8.15 -25.03
N PRO A 108 10.87 7.00 -24.79
CA PRO A 108 10.32 5.71 -25.19
C PRO A 108 8.89 5.52 -24.65
N VAL A 109 8.03 4.87 -25.43
CA VAL A 109 6.61 4.64 -25.09
C VAL A 109 6.47 3.96 -23.72
N MET A 110 7.34 2.97 -23.44
CA MET A 110 7.33 2.26 -22.16
C MET A 110 7.79 3.12 -20.99
N ALA A 111 8.69 4.08 -21.20
CA ALA A 111 9.09 5.03 -20.16
C ALA A 111 7.94 6.01 -19.84
N ALA A 112 7.18 6.47 -20.84
CA ALA A 112 5.99 7.29 -20.64
C ALA A 112 4.89 6.51 -19.90
N LEU A 113 4.70 5.22 -20.23
CA LEU A 113 3.77 4.35 -19.51
C LEU A 113 4.21 4.14 -18.06
N LEU A 114 5.49 3.91 -17.82
CA LEU A 114 6.05 3.78 -16.48
C LEU A 114 5.80 5.04 -15.65
N LEU A 115 6.09 6.22 -16.22
CA LEU A 115 5.85 7.49 -15.54
C LEU A 115 4.36 7.66 -15.17
N ALA A 116 3.47 7.36 -16.11
CA ALA A 116 2.03 7.45 -15.90
C ALA A 116 1.54 6.49 -14.81
N THR A 117 2.02 5.25 -14.81
CA THR A 117 1.60 4.23 -13.83
C THR A 117 2.15 4.48 -12.43
N VAL A 118 3.35 5.03 -12.31
CA VAL A 118 3.93 5.39 -11.00
C VAL A 118 3.22 6.61 -10.38
N LEU A 119 2.71 7.53 -11.20
CA LEU A 119 2.04 8.76 -10.74
C LEU A 119 0.53 8.61 -10.55
N ALA A 120 -0.09 7.54 -11.06
CA ALA A 120 -1.54 7.36 -11.02
C ALA A 120 -2.09 6.97 -9.65
N PRO A 121 -1.44 6.07 -8.85
CA PRO A 121 -1.94 5.69 -7.55
C PRO A 121 -1.97 6.87 -6.57
N THR A 122 -2.97 6.86 -5.68
CA THR A 122 -3.07 7.80 -4.57
C THR A 122 -2.46 7.22 -3.31
N ASP A 123 -1.83 8.05 -2.49
CA ASP A 123 -1.19 7.63 -1.24
C ASP A 123 -2.03 8.05 -0.03
N ALA A 124 -2.38 7.07 0.81
CA ALA A 124 -3.07 7.29 2.07
C ALA A 124 -2.30 8.24 3.02
N GLY A 125 -0.96 8.19 3.01
CA GLY A 125 -0.10 9.06 3.82
C GLY A 125 -0.24 10.53 3.42
N LEU A 126 -0.28 10.83 2.12
CA LEU A 126 -0.52 12.18 1.60
C LEU A 126 -1.96 12.63 1.88
N GLY A 127 -2.93 11.72 1.78
CA GLY A 127 -4.34 11.94 2.06
C GLY A 127 -4.72 11.94 3.55
N SER A 128 -3.78 11.64 4.46
CA SER A 128 -4.05 11.44 5.88
C SER A 128 -4.78 12.60 6.56
N ALA A 129 -4.47 13.84 6.19
CA ALA A 129 -5.15 15.04 6.70
C ALA A 129 -6.67 15.03 6.40
N MET A 130 -7.08 14.49 5.22
CA MET A 130 -8.50 14.34 4.87
C MET A 130 -9.12 13.13 5.59
N MET A 131 -8.37 12.05 5.80
CA MET A 131 -8.85 10.83 6.44
C MET A 131 -9.14 11.00 7.92
N ILE A 132 -8.39 11.86 8.63
CA ILE A 132 -8.60 12.16 10.05
C ILE A 132 -9.51 13.36 10.29
N ASN A 133 -9.80 14.18 9.27
CA ASN A 133 -10.66 15.34 9.41
C ASN A 133 -12.13 14.93 9.59
N GLN A 134 -12.71 15.27 10.74
CA GLN A 134 -14.11 14.95 11.07
C GLN A 134 -15.14 15.71 10.20
N ALA A 135 -14.75 16.80 9.54
CA ALA A 135 -15.60 17.51 8.58
C ALA A 135 -15.83 16.71 7.28
N VAL A 136 -14.95 15.75 6.96
CA VAL A 136 -15.11 14.85 5.82
C VAL A 136 -16.06 13.69 6.21
N PRO A 137 -17.13 13.43 5.42
CA PRO A 137 -18.05 12.34 5.71
C PRO A 137 -17.33 11.00 5.87
N VAL A 138 -17.75 10.21 6.85
CA VAL A 138 -17.13 8.90 7.19
C VAL A 138 -17.05 7.97 5.96
N ARG A 139 -18.08 8.01 5.10
CA ARG A 139 -18.13 7.23 3.87
C ARG A 139 -16.99 7.57 2.92
N ILE A 140 -16.70 8.87 2.74
CA ILE A 140 -15.63 9.34 1.86
C ILE A 140 -14.26 8.97 2.44
N ARG A 141 -14.04 9.18 3.74
CA ARG A 141 -12.79 8.80 4.41
C ARG A 141 -12.49 7.32 4.27
N ARG A 142 -13.51 6.47 4.44
CA ARG A 142 -13.38 5.02 4.26
C ARG A 142 -13.09 4.64 2.82
N LEU A 143 -13.77 5.26 1.83
CA LEU A 143 -13.53 4.99 0.43
C LEU A 143 -12.10 5.35 0.01
N LEU A 144 -11.61 6.51 0.44
CA LEU A 144 -10.23 6.95 0.17
C LEU A 144 -9.21 5.98 0.76
N ASN A 145 -9.46 5.50 1.99
CA ASN A 145 -8.57 4.54 2.64
C ASN A 145 -8.54 3.18 1.90
N LEU A 146 -9.71 2.70 1.48
CA LEU A 146 -9.82 1.44 0.72
C LEU A 146 -9.21 1.57 -0.68
N GLU A 147 -9.43 2.69 -1.35
CA GLU A 147 -8.88 2.97 -2.67
C GLU A 147 -7.35 3.04 -2.61
N SER A 148 -6.78 3.84 -1.71
CA SER A 148 -5.32 3.94 -1.56
C SER A 148 -4.65 2.62 -1.18
N GLY A 149 -5.32 1.74 -0.43
CA GLY A 149 -4.77 0.43 -0.06
C GLY A 149 -4.79 -0.60 -1.19
N LEU A 150 -5.66 -0.42 -2.19
CA LEU A 150 -5.86 -1.38 -3.28
C LEU A 150 -5.27 -0.92 -4.61
N ASN A 151 -5.16 0.39 -4.86
CA ASN A 151 -4.69 0.92 -6.13
C ASN A 151 -3.23 0.56 -6.42
N ASP A 152 -2.36 0.55 -5.41
CA ASP A 152 -0.95 0.19 -5.56
C ASP A 152 -0.79 -1.25 -6.07
N GLY A 153 -1.49 -2.21 -5.46
CA GLY A 153 -1.49 -3.59 -5.92
C GLY A 153 -2.08 -3.74 -7.32
N LEU A 154 -3.12 -2.96 -7.65
CA LEU A 154 -3.76 -3.00 -8.96
C LEU A 154 -2.84 -2.47 -10.08
N VAL A 155 -2.03 -1.46 -9.81
CA VAL A 155 -1.15 -0.81 -10.80
C VAL A 155 0.20 -1.51 -10.92
N THR A 156 0.67 -2.19 -9.89
CA THR A 156 1.96 -2.90 -9.85
C THR A 156 2.25 -3.75 -11.10
N PRO A 157 1.32 -4.58 -11.63
CA PRO A 157 1.58 -5.36 -12.84
C PRO A 157 1.86 -4.52 -14.07
N VAL A 158 1.18 -3.38 -14.21
CA VAL A 158 1.40 -2.47 -15.34
C VAL A 158 2.76 -1.76 -15.21
N VAL A 159 3.18 -1.43 -14.00
CA VAL A 159 4.53 -0.91 -13.70
C VAL A 159 5.60 -1.92 -14.10
N LEU A 160 5.46 -3.18 -13.70
CA LEU A 160 6.41 -4.23 -14.03
C LEU A 160 6.48 -4.48 -15.55
N PHE A 161 5.33 -4.47 -16.22
CA PHE A 161 5.27 -4.55 -17.69
C PHE A 161 5.99 -3.38 -18.35
N ALA A 162 5.77 -2.16 -17.87
CA ALA A 162 6.44 -0.96 -18.42
C ALA A 162 7.95 -0.98 -18.18
N ILE A 163 8.41 -1.45 -17.00
CA ILE A 163 9.83 -1.64 -16.69
C ILE A 163 10.46 -2.67 -17.65
N ALA A 164 9.83 -3.85 -17.80
CA ALA A 164 10.32 -4.89 -18.67
C ALA A 164 10.39 -4.44 -20.14
N GLY A 165 9.38 -3.66 -20.56
CA GLY A 165 9.36 -3.07 -21.91
C GLY A 165 10.45 -2.02 -22.11
N ALA A 166 10.68 -1.14 -21.15
CA ALA A 166 11.75 -0.14 -21.19
C ALA A 166 13.14 -0.77 -21.16
N ALA A 167 13.32 -1.88 -20.45
CA ALA A 167 14.55 -2.65 -20.39
C ALA A 167 14.78 -3.55 -21.63
N GLY A 168 13.82 -3.65 -22.56
CA GLY A 168 13.90 -4.57 -23.70
C GLY A 168 13.82 -6.05 -23.32
N THR A 169 13.37 -6.39 -22.12
CA THR A 169 13.27 -7.76 -21.59
C THR A 169 11.84 -8.32 -21.67
N LEU A 170 10.94 -7.62 -22.35
CA LEU A 170 9.54 -8.02 -22.46
C LEU A 170 9.42 -9.34 -23.22
N ARG A 171 8.98 -10.40 -22.53
CA ARG A 171 8.79 -11.75 -23.10
C ARG A 171 7.34 -12.13 -23.33
N LEU A 172 6.40 -11.38 -22.71
CA LEU A 172 4.98 -11.67 -22.73
C LEU A 172 4.20 -10.58 -23.46
N SER A 173 3.11 -10.96 -24.10
CA SER A 173 2.15 -9.98 -24.62
C SER A 173 1.43 -9.28 -23.47
N LEU A 174 0.87 -8.10 -23.74
CA LEU A 174 0.07 -7.36 -22.74
C LEU A 174 -1.04 -8.22 -22.16
N GLY A 175 -1.75 -9.00 -22.98
CA GLY A 175 -2.82 -9.88 -22.51
C GLY A 175 -2.34 -10.98 -21.55
N ALA A 176 -1.20 -11.60 -21.86
CA ALA A 176 -0.59 -12.60 -20.97
C ALA A 176 -0.13 -11.98 -19.64
N THR A 177 0.45 -10.79 -19.70
CA THR A 177 0.88 -10.05 -18.49
C THR A 177 -0.32 -9.68 -17.61
N LEU A 178 -1.41 -9.18 -18.22
CA LEU A 178 -2.64 -8.88 -17.46
C LEU A 178 -3.29 -10.15 -16.88
N GLY A 179 -3.25 -11.28 -17.61
CA GLY A 179 -3.75 -12.56 -17.11
C GLY A 179 -2.98 -13.04 -15.88
N LEU A 180 -1.65 -12.99 -15.91
CA LEU A 180 -0.81 -13.31 -14.74
C LEU A 180 -1.08 -12.36 -13.57
N ALA A 181 -1.17 -11.07 -13.85
CA ALA A 181 -1.50 -10.06 -12.85
C ALA A 181 -2.83 -10.34 -12.12
N LEU A 182 -3.87 -10.73 -12.87
CA LEU A 182 -5.15 -11.12 -12.27
C LEU A 182 -5.02 -12.36 -11.38
N LEU A 183 -4.19 -13.32 -11.75
CA LEU A 183 -3.91 -14.49 -10.92
C LEU A 183 -3.14 -14.11 -9.64
N GLU A 184 -2.14 -13.24 -9.74
CA GLU A 184 -1.40 -12.72 -8.59
C GLU A 184 -2.31 -11.95 -7.63
N LEU A 185 -3.19 -11.08 -8.15
CA LEU A 185 -4.17 -10.35 -7.36
C LEU A 185 -5.18 -11.30 -6.69
N ALA A 186 -5.74 -12.27 -7.45
CA ALA A 186 -6.66 -13.26 -6.89
C ALA A 186 -5.99 -14.11 -5.81
N GLY A 187 -4.74 -14.53 -6.04
CA GLY A 187 -3.91 -15.22 -5.05
C GLY A 187 -3.72 -14.40 -3.78
N GLY A 188 -3.40 -13.12 -3.92
CA GLY A 188 -3.29 -12.17 -2.81
C GLY A 188 -4.57 -12.08 -1.99
N VAL A 189 -5.74 -11.98 -2.65
CA VAL A 189 -7.05 -11.98 -1.98
C VAL A 189 -7.26 -13.27 -1.19
N VAL A 190 -6.99 -14.43 -1.79
CA VAL A 190 -7.19 -15.74 -1.13
C VAL A 190 -6.26 -15.90 0.07
N VAL A 191 -4.95 -15.65 -0.10
CA VAL A 191 -3.96 -15.74 0.99
C VAL A 191 -4.33 -14.79 2.12
N GLY A 192 -4.64 -13.53 1.79
CA GLY A 192 -5.02 -12.53 2.77
C GLY A 192 -6.28 -12.91 3.54
N ALA A 193 -7.32 -13.38 2.85
CA ALA A 193 -8.58 -13.80 3.49
C ALA A 193 -8.33 -14.97 4.46
N VAL A 194 -7.54 -15.96 4.06
CA VAL A 194 -7.21 -17.12 4.92
C VAL A 194 -6.41 -16.69 6.14
N VAL A 195 -5.32 -15.93 5.95
CA VAL A 195 -4.45 -15.48 7.06
C VAL A 195 -5.22 -14.57 8.01
N GLY A 196 -5.98 -13.62 7.49
CA GLY A 196 -6.73 -12.67 8.30
C GLY A 196 -7.87 -13.32 9.09
N ALA A 197 -8.69 -14.14 8.42
CA ALA A 197 -9.80 -14.84 9.07
C ALA A 197 -9.32 -15.86 10.10
N PHE A 198 -8.33 -16.68 9.74
CA PHE A 198 -7.76 -17.68 10.65
C PHE A 198 -7.04 -17.02 11.84
N GLY A 199 -6.21 -15.99 11.57
CA GLY A 199 -5.52 -15.25 12.62
C GLY A 199 -6.48 -14.56 13.58
N GLY A 200 -7.53 -13.92 13.06
CA GLY A 200 -8.57 -13.28 13.86
C GLY A 200 -9.35 -14.30 14.71
N TYR A 201 -9.72 -15.44 14.11
CA TYR A 201 -10.38 -16.54 14.85
C TYR A 201 -9.49 -17.10 15.96
N LEU A 202 -8.22 -17.38 15.66
CA LEU A 202 -7.26 -17.95 16.61
C LEU A 202 -7.02 -17.02 17.81
N LEU A 203 -6.80 -15.73 17.54
CA LEU A 203 -6.57 -14.75 18.59
C LEU A 203 -7.86 -14.47 19.41
N GLY A 204 -9.02 -14.49 18.77
CA GLY A 204 -10.32 -14.40 19.44
C GLY A 204 -10.58 -15.60 20.36
N TRP A 205 -10.35 -16.82 19.86
CA TRP A 205 -10.45 -18.06 20.64
C TRP A 205 -9.49 -18.07 21.83
N SER A 206 -8.23 -17.66 21.62
CA SER A 206 -7.24 -17.56 22.69
C SER A 206 -7.66 -16.56 23.79
N ARG A 207 -8.32 -15.44 23.39
CA ARG A 207 -8.89 -14.46 24.33
C ARG A 207 -10.01 -15.07 25.17
N GLN A 208 -10.97 -15.75 24.52
CA GLN A 208 -12.11 -16.37 25.21
C GLN A 208 -11.71 -17.45 26.20
N LYS A 209 -10.62 -18.17 25.93
CA LYS A 209 -10.07 -19.22 26.79
C LYS A 209 -9.06 -18.70 27.81
N ASP A 210 -8.81 -17.39 27.82
CA ASP A 210 -7.80 -16.74 28.69
C ASP A 210 -6.38 -17.37 28.57
N LEU A 211 -6.04 -17.83 27.36
CA LEU A 211 -4.75 -18.49 27.07
C LEU A 211 -3.62 -17.50 26.82
N SER A 212 -3.92 -16.23 26.57
CA SER A 212 -2.93 -15.23 26.22
C SER A 212 -3.21 -13.88 26.85
N SER A 213 -2.14 -13.20 27.27
CA SER A 213 -2.21 -11.84 27.77
C SER A 213 -2.52 -10.82 26.65
N PRO A 214 -3.05 -9.63 26.97
CA PRO A 214 -3.27 -8.58 25.98
C PRO A 214 -1.99 -8.21 25.18
N HIS A 215 -0.84 -8.17 25.87
CA HIS A 215 0.44 -7.86 25.22
C HIS A 215 0.87 -8.95 24.22
N THR A 216 0.71 -10.22 24.59
CA THR A 216 1.04 -11.35 23.69
C THR A 216 0.10 -11.39 22.48
N ARG A 217 -1.18 -11.07 22.66
CA ARG A 217 -2.11 -10.94 21.52
C ARG A 217 -1.73 -9.80 20.58
N ALA A 218 -1.29 -8.65 21.11
CA ALA A 218 -0.81 -7.54 20.27
C ALA A 218 0.39 -7.95 19.40
N LEU A 219 1.33 -8.74 19.93
CA LEU A 219 2.42 -9.32 19.14
C LEU A 219 1.90 -10.28 18.07
N GLY A 220 0.90 -11.10 18.38
CA GLY A 220 0.22 -11.96 17.41
C GLY A 220 -0.40 -11.18 16.26
N VAL A 221 -1.07 -10.06 16.56
CA VAL A 221 -1.64 -9.17 15.53
C VAL A 221 -0.56 -8.58 14.63
N LEU A 222 0.60 -8.17 15.18
CA LEU A 222 1.74 -7.68 14.39
C LEU A 222 2.35 -8.78 13.49
N GLY A 223 2.25 -10.05 13.88
CA GLY A 223 2.70 -11.18 13.08
C GLY A 223 1.86 -11.45 11.83
N LEU A 224 0.57 -11.07 11.84
CA LEU A 224 -0.35 -11.36 10.73
C LEU A 224 0.04 -10.68 9.41
N PRO A 225 0.31 -9.37 9.35
CA PRO A 225 0.74 -8.72 8.13
C PRO A 225 2.05 -9.27 7.58
N ILE A 226 3.00 -9.61 8.47
CA ILE A 226 4.27 -10.21 8.08
C ILE A 226 4.03 -11.59 7.47
N LEU A 227 3.21 -12.42 8.10
CA LEU A 227 2.84 -13.74 7.59
C LEU A 227 2.12 -13.63 6.24
N ALA A 228 1.14 -12.74 6.11
CA ALA A 228 0.38 -12.55 4.88
C ALA A 228 1.29 -12.09 3.73
N PHE A 229 2.22 -11.15 3.99
CA PHE A 229 3.17 -10.64 3.01
C PHE A 229 4.08 -11.75 2.48
N PHE A 230 4.79 -12.44 3.38
CA PHE A 230 5.75 -13.47 2.96
C PHE A 230 5.08 -14.71 2.39
N LEU A 231 3.92 -15.12 2.90
CA LEU A 231 3.19 -16.25 2.35
C LEU A 231 2.72 -15.94 0.92
N ALA A 232 2.17 -14.76 0.67
CA ALA A 232 1.80 -14.35 -0.67
C ALA A 232 3.02 -14.31 -1.62
N ALA A 233 4.13 -13.72 -1.19
CA ALA A 233 5.35 -13.66 -1.97
C ALA A 233 5.89 -15.07 -2.33
N THR A 234 5.82 -16.04 -1.41
CA THR A 234 6.30 -17.39 -1.65
C THR A 234 5.44 -18.18 -2.64
N VAL A 235 4.15 -17.91 -2.73
CA VAL A 235 3.24 -18.59 -3.68
C VAL A 235 3.07 -17.81 -4.99
N GLY A 236 3.81 -16.71 -5.18
CA GLY A 236 3.71 -15.88 -6.38
C GLY A 236 2.41 -15.06 -6.46
N ALA A 237 1.83 -14.71 -5.31
CA ALA A 237 0.66 -13.85 -5.21
C ALA A 237 1.07 -12.41 -4.86
N GLU A 238 0.17 -11.45 -5.04
CA GLU A 238 0.46 -10.05 -4.76
C GLU A 238 0.48 -9.79 -3.23
N PRO A 239 1.64 -9.40 -2.63
CA PRO A 239 1.80 -9.35 -1.18
C PRO A 239 1.00 -8.22 -0.51
N PHE A 240 0.91 -7.03 -1.10
CA PHE A 240 0.23 -5.89 -0.48
C PHE A 240 -1.28 -6.07 -0.47
N ILE A 241 -1.85 -6.64 -1.55
CA ILE A 241 -3.28 -7.05 -1.57
C ILE A 241 -3.54 -8.10 -0.50
N SER A 242 -2.63 -9.09 -0.35
CA SER A 242 -2.75 -10.11 0.69
C SER A 242 -2.80 -9.49 2.09
N VAL A 243 -1.89 -8.58 2.39
CA VAL A 243 -1.83 -7.89 3.68
C VAL A 243 -3.09 -7.05 3.94
N PHE A 244 -3.55 -6.31 2.95
CA PHE A 244 -4.74 -5.49 3.06
C PHE A 244 -6.00 -6.35 3.31
N VAL A 245 -6.18 -7.41 2.53
CA VAL A 245 -7.29 -8.35 2.70
C VAL A 245 -7.19 -9.11 4.03
N ALA A 246 -5.96 -9.40 4.49
CA ALA A 246 -5.77 -10.00 5.82
C ALA A 246 -6.24 -9.06 6.94
N GLY A 247 -6.00 -7.76 6.84
CA GLY A 247 -6.54 -6.77 7.77
C GLY A 247 -8.07 -6.74 7.79
N LEU A 248 -8.72 -6.78 6.62
CA LEU A 248 -10.17 -6.86 6.50
C LEU A 248 -10.73 -8.17 7.09
N GLY A 249 -10.10 -9.31 6.79
CA GLY A 249 -10.47 -10.63 7.32
C GLY A 249 -10.34 -10.70 8.83
N PHE A 250 -9.26 -10.12 9.37
CA PHE A 250 -9.05 -9.99 10.81
C PHE A 250 -10.15 -9.16 11.47
N ALA A 251 -10.47 -7.99 10.93
CA ALA A 251 -11.55 -7.13 11.44
C ALA A 251 -12.91 -7.84 11.43
N GLY A 252 -13.19 -8.63 10.39
CA GLY A 252 -14.39 -9.44 10.28
C GLY A 252 -14.49 -10.55 11.33
N SER A 253 -13.38 -11.21 11.61
CA SER A 253 -13.30 -12.34 12.57
C SER A 253 -13.29 -11.86 14.02
N ALA A 254 -12.61 -10.76 14.32
CA ALA A 254 -12.58 -10.17 15.66
C ALA A 254 -13.96 -9.68 16.10
N ALA A 255 -14.83 -9.25 15.17
CA ALA A 255 -16.20 -8.83 15.47
C ALA A 255 -17.12 -9.98 15.92
N TRP A 256 -16.76 -11.25 15.67
CA TRP A 256 -17.48 -12.43 16.15
C TRP A 256 -17.02 -12.88 17.56
N ALA A 257 -15.95 -12.29 18.06
CA ALA A 257 -15.36 -12.62 19.37
C ALA A 257 -15.83 -11.69 20.50
N ASP A 258 -16.68 -10.71 20.19
CA ASP A 258 -17.41 -9.85 21.14
C ASP A 258 -18.83 -10.32 21.36
#